data_3e0bb0153d87f6d081d5ddc2921691ee
#
_entry.id   3e0bb0153d87f6d081d5ddc2921691ee
#
_cell.length_a   1.000
_cell.length_b   1.000
_cell.length_c   1.000
_cell.angle_alpha   90.00
_cell.angle_beta   90.00
_cell.angle_gamma   90.00
#
_symmetry.space_group_name_H-M   'P 1'
#
loop_
_entity.id
_entity.type
_entity.pdbx_description
1 polymer ?
#
loop_
_entity_poly.entity_id
_entity_poly.type
_entity_poly.pdbx_seq_one_letter_code
_entity_poly.pdbx_strand_id
1 'polypeptide(L)'
;MARRGLVAVFRPEARINPIHGADLAAYIVDQMEEGRTGSWDVGGPDVLSWRELAHLAFDAVGKRSRILTVPAWALPPALRLTGVFSPRLADTAQFMAWNMTRDCVAPMTGTHHLADFYADHAHESPRVF
;
A
#
# COMPACT_ATOMS: atom_id res chain seq x y z
N MET A 1 1.42 -11.33 25.72
CA MET A 1 2.54 -10.46 25.25
C MET A 1 2.20 -9.99 23.84
N ALA A 2 1.92 -8.70 23.65
CA ALA A 2 1.65 -8.15 22.33
C ALA A 2 2.94 -8.22 21.49
N ARG A 3 2.95 -9.03 20.43
CA ARG A 3 4.04 -9.08 19.46
C ARG A 3 4.13 -7.70 18.80
N ARG A 4 5.27 -7.05 18.92
CA ARG A 4 5.53 -5.74 18.30
C ARG A 4 5.70 -5.95 16.80
N GLY A 5 4.94 -5.21 15.99
CA GLY A 5 5.17 -5.13 14.55
C GLY A 5 6.13 -3.98 14.23
N LEU A 6 7.00 -4.18 13.24
CA LEU A 6 7.92 -3.15 12.73
C LEU A 6 7.66 -2.97 11.25
N VAL A 7 7.46 -1.73 10.82
CA VAL A 7 7.38 -1.37 9.41
C VAL A 7 8.37 -0.23 9.11
N ALA A 8 9.08 -0.35 8.02
CA ALA A 8 9.98 0.69 7.53
C ALA A 8 9.23 1.53 6.46
N VAL A 9 9.25 2.84 6.62
CA VAL A 9 8.61 3.79 5.71
C VAL A 9 9.61 4.90 5.36
N PHE A 10 9.67 5.29 4.09
CA PHE A 10 10.61 6.32 3.64
C PHE A 10 10.06 7.74 3.85
N ARG A 11 8.80 7.97 3.52
CA ARG A 11 8.09 9.24 3.76
C ARG A 11 6.75 8.94 4.43
N PRO A 12 6.68 8.95 5.76
CA PRO A 12 5.47 8.57 6.50
C PRO A 12 4.24 9.41 6.17
N GLU A 13 4.44 10.64 5.73
CA GLU A 13 3.37 11.60 5.40
C GLU A 13 2.92 11.54 3.92
N ALA A 14 3.61 10.75 3.06
CA ALA A 14 3.17 10.56 1.68
C ALA A 14 1.80 9.86 1.65
N ARG A 15 0.92 10.34 0.78
CA ARG A 15 -0.49 9.95 0.73
C ARG A 15 -0.77 8.97 -0.38
N ILE A 16 -1.66 8.03 -0.09
CA ILE A 16 -2.20 7.07 -1.05
C ILE A 16 -3.70 6.89 -0.79
N ASN A 17 -4.45 6.47 -1.79
CA ASN A 17 -5.83 6.03 -1.63
C ASN A 17 -6.04 4.67 -2.32
N PRO A 18 -5.71 3.57 -1.62
CA PRO A 18 -5.86 2.23 -2.17
C PRO A 18 -7.32 1.93 -2.49
N ILE A 19 -7.57 1.33 -3.65
CA ILE A 19 -8.91 0.91 -4.08
C ILE A 19 -9.14 -0.57 -3.75
N HIS A 20 -10.33 -0.90 -3.33
CA HIS A 20 -10.73 -2.29 -3.13
C HIS A 20 -10.87 -3.02 -4.47
N GLY A 21 -10.46 -4.31 -4.52
CA GLY A 21 -10.49 -5.08 -5.76
C GLY A 21 -11.88 -5.21 -6.40
N ALA A 22 -12.94 -5.28 -5.60
CA ALA A 22 -14.31 -5.32 -6.11
C ALA A 22 -14.73 -3.99 -6.77
N ASP A 23 -14.35 -2.84 -6.19
CA ASP A 23 -14.63 -1.53 -6.77
C ASP A 23 -13.86 -1.34 -8.08
N LEU A 24 -12.60 -1.77 -8.12
CA LEU A 24 -11.80 -1.73 -9.34
C LEU A 24 -12.42 -2.60 -10.44
N ALA A 25 -12.86 -3.81 -10.10
CA ALA A 25 -13.50 -4.71 -11.04
C ALA A 25 -14.81 -4.12 -11.58
N ALA A 26 -15.66 -3.57 -10.73
CA ALA A 26 -16.88 -2.89 -11.13
C ALA A 26 -16.59 -1.73 -12.10
N TYR A 27 -15.64 -0.88 -11.73
CA TYR A 27 -15.22 0.23 -12.59
C TYR A 27 -14.75 -0.24 -13.97
N ILE A 28 -13.96 -1.32 -14.04
CA ILE A 28 -13.49 -1.88 -15.32
C ILE A 28 -14.67 -2.37 -16.17
N VAL A 29 -15.62 -3.07 -15.56
CA VAL A 29 -16.82 -3.55 -16.28
C VAL A 29 -17.63 -2.38 -16.83
N ASP A 30 -17.87 -1.35 -16.03
CA ASP A 30 -18.60 -0.16 -16.47
C ASP A 30 -17.91 0.52 -17.67
N GLN A 31 -16.57 0.66 -17.66
CA GLN A 31 -15.84 1.24 -18.78
C GLN A 31 -15.93 0.38 -20.04
N MET A 32 -15.93 -0.94 -19.87
CA MET A 32 -16.10 -1.88 -21.01
C MET A 32 -17.51 -1.79 -21.61
N GLU A 33 -18.54 -1.72 -20.78
CA GLU A 33 -19.94 -1.60 -21.24
C GLU A 33 -20.19 -0.26 -21.95
N GLU A 34 -19.56 0.80 -21.49
CA GLU A 34 -19.62 2.12 -22.15
C GLU A 34 -18.75 2.22 -23.41
N GLY A 35 -17.98 1.18 -23.74
CA GLY A 35 -17.09 1.14 -24.90
C GLY A 35 -15.94 2.13 -24.83
N ARG A 36 -15.56 2.58 -23.62
CA ARG A 36 -14.46 3.53 -23.42
C ARG A 36 -13.12 2.81 -23.51
N THR A 37 -12.19 3.44 -24.21
CA THR A 37 -10.79 2.99 -24.29
C THR A 37 -9.88 4.11 -23.84
N GLY A 38 -8.89 3.78 -22.99
CA GLY A 38 -7.96 4.78 -22.46
C GLY A 38 -7.25 4.31 -21.19
N SER A 39 -6.66 5.27 -20.48
CA SER A 39 -6.04 5.05 -19.18
C SER A 39 -6.68 6.00 -18.18
N TRP A 40 -7.12 5.47 -17.06
CA TRP A 40 -7.76 6.24 -15.98
C TRP A 40 -7.09 5.95 -14.66
N ASP A 41 -6.90 7.02 -13.91
CA ASP A 41 -6.48 6.90 -12.51
C ASP A 41 -7.72 6.67 -11.64
N VAL A 42 -7.67 5.62 -10.83
CA VAL A 42 -8.76 5.24 -9.92
C VAL A 42 -8.24 5.03 -8.52
N GLY A 43 -8.99 5.44 -7.52
CA GLY A 43 -8.62 5.32 -6.12
C GLY A 43 -9.79 5.01 -5.21
N GLY A 44 -9.48 4.51 -4.02
CA GLY A 44 -10.45 4.25 -2.98
C GLY A 44 -10.95 5.53 -2.27
N PRO A 45 -11.94 5.40 -1.39
CA PRO A 45 -12.55 6.52 -0.68
C PRO A 45 -11.62 7.09 0.41
N ASP A 46 -10.67 6.31 0.91
CA ASP A 46 -9.79 6.70 2.02
C ASP A 46 -8.44 7.21 1.51
N VAL A 47 -8.17 8.49 1.70
CA VAL A 47 -6.85 9.08 1.47
C VAL A 47 -6.05 9.01 2.76
N LEU A 48 -5.06 8.13 2.81
CA LEU A 48 -4.27 7.83 3.99
C LEU A 48 -2.79 8.13 3.76
N SER A 49 -2.10 8.57 4.80
CA SER A 49 -0.64 8.56 4.83
C SER A 49 -0.12 7.14 5.06
N TRP A 50 1.12 6.86 4.70
CA TRP A 50 1.75 5.57 5.02
C TRP A 50 1.80 5.29 6.52
N ARG A 51 1.86 6.34 7.33
CA ARG A 51 1.76 6.25 8.79
C ARG A 51 0.40 5.73 9.24
N GLU A 52 -0.68 6.36 8.74
CA GLU A 52 -2.07 5.97 9.06
C GLU A 52 -2.37 4.56 8.57
N LEU A 53 -1.93 4.22 7.36
CA LEU A 53 -2.05 2.88 6.80
C LEU A 53 -1.38 1.83 7.70
N ALA A 54 -0.15 2.12 8.17
CA ALA A 54 0.56 1.21 9.07
C ALA A 54 -0.16 1.05 10.41
N HIS A 55 -0.67 2.13 10.99
CA HIS A 55 -1.45 2.06 12.23
C HIS A 55 -2.71 1.22 12.03
N LEU A 56 -3.49 1.49 10.99
CA LEU A 56 -4.70 0.76 10.67
C LEU A 56 -4.44 -0.76 10.53
N ALA A 57 -3.42 -1.14 9.79
CA ALA A 57 -3.05 -2.54 9.60
C ALA A 57 -2.60 -3.24 10.90
N PHE A 58 -1.86 -2.55 11.76
CA PHE A 58 -1.42 -3.13 13.02
C PHE A 58 -2.52 -3.19 14.07
N ASP A 59 -3.40 -2.19 14.10
CA ASP A 59 -4.54 -2.14 15.01
C ASP A 59 -5.51 -3.28 14.71
N ALA A 60 -5.77 -3.57 13.44
CA ALA A 60 -6.61 -4.68 13.01
C ALA A 60 -6.13 -6.04 13.53
N VAL A 61 -4.82 -6.25 13.65
CA VAL A 61 -4.24 -7.50 14.21
C VAL A 61 -3.87 -7.40 15.70
N GLY A 62 -4.30 -6.34 16.38
CA GLY A 62 -4.08 -6.14 17.83
C GLY A 62 -2.59 -5.98 18.19
N LYS A 63 -1.75 -5.47 17.29
CA LYS A 63 -0.32 -5.25 17.51
C LYS A 63 -0.01 -3.77 17.61
N ARG A 64 0.95 -3.42 18.47
CA ARG A 64 1.49 -2.05 18.48
C ARG A 64 2.44 -1.85 17.31
N SER A 65 2.13 -0.87 16.45
CA SER A 65 3.00 -0.48 15.34
C SER A 65 4.25 0.26 15.84
N ARG A 66 5.41 -0.11 15.33
CA ARG A 66 6.61 0.71 15.37
C ARG A 66 6.97 1.09 13.94
N ILE A 67 6.89 2.38 13.65
CA ILE A 67 7.23 2.92 12.35
C ILE A 67 8.68 3.39 12.40
N LEU A 68 9.51 2.76 11.60
CA LEU A 68 10.88 3.17 11.37
C LEU A 68 10.92 4.04 10.12
N THR A 69 11.24 5.32 10.30
CA THR A 69 11.46 6.21 9.17
C THR A 69 12.86 6.02 8.63
N VAL A 70 12.96 5.57 7.39
CA VAL A 70 14.24 5.40 6.69
C VAL A 70 14.51 6.65 5.85
N PRO A 71 15.61 7.37 6.07
CA PRO A 71 15.90 8.56 5.29
C PRO A 71 16.17 8.22 3.82
N ALA A 72 15.68 9.07 2.93
CA ALA A 72 15.73 8.83 1.48
C ALA A 72 17.16 8.64 0.93
N TRP A 73 18.17 9.22 1.58
CA TRP A 73 19.57 9.06 1.19
C TRP A 73 20.11 7.62 1.39
N ALA A 74 19.49 6.84 2.28
CA ALA A 74 19.86 5.44 2.52
C ALA A 74 19.35 4.48 1.44
N LEU A 75 18.40 4.92 0.61
CA LEU A 75 17.78 4.13 -0.45
C LEU A 75 18.75 3.70 -1.56
N PRO A 76 19.54 4.60 -2.19
CA PRO A 76 20.41 4.21 -3.28
C PRO A 76 21.46 3.15 -2.91
N PRO A 77 22.16 3.25 -1.78
CA PRO A 77 23.11 2.21 -1.40
C PRO A 77 22.40 0.88 -1.04
N ALA A 78 21.24 0.92 -0.41
CA ALA A 78 20.47 -0.28 -0.10
C ALA A 78 19.97 -1.00 -1.36
N LEU A 79 19.48 -0.25 -2.36
CA LEU A 79 19.06 -0.81 -3.64
C LEU A 79 20.21 -1.40 -4.45
N ARG A 80 21.38 -0.77 -4.43
CA ARG A 80 22.57 -1.33 -5.08
C ARG A 80 22.99 -2.65 -4.45
N LEU A 81 22.94 -2.73 -3.13
CA LEU A 81 23.29 -3.96 -2.41
C LEU A 81 22.29 -5.09 -2.73
N THR A 82 20.99 -4.81 -2.74
CA THR A 82 19.96 -5.79 -3.10
C THR A 82 20.07 -6.24 -4.55
N GLY A 83 20.44 -5.34 -5.47
CA GLY A 83 20.64 -5.64 -6.89
C GLY A 83 21.75 -6.65 -7.17
N VAL A 84 22.80 -6.68 -6.33
CA VAL A 84 23.89 -7.66 -6.43
C VAL A 84 23.41 -9.08 -6.10
N PHE A 85 22.47 -9.21 -5.14
CA PHE A 85 21.97 -10.52 -4.70
C PHE A 85 20.76 -11.01 -5.50
N SER A 86 19.88 -10.11 -5.91
CA SER A 86 18.69 -10.44 -6.69
C SER A 86 18.14 -9.22 -7.44
N PRO A 87 18.25 -9.18 -8.77
CA PRO A 87 17.69 -8.10 -9.59
C PRO A 87 16.17 -7.93 -9.37
N ARG A 88 15.42 -9.03 -9.25
CA ARG A 88 13.96 -8.98 -9.02
C ARG A 88 13.59 -8.32 -7.69
N LEU A 89 14.37 -8.58 -6.63
CA LEU A 89 14.16 -7.91 -5.34
C LEU A 89 14.50 -6.43 -5.43
N ALA A 90 15.53 -6.06 -6.18
CA ALA A 90 15.89 -4.66 -6.39
C ALA A 90 14.78 -3.90 -7.13
N ASP A 91 14.20 -4.47 -8.18
CA ASP A 91 13.10 -3.86 -8.93
C ASP A 91 11.86 -3.67 -8.06
N THR A 92 11.48 -4.68 -7.29
CA THR A 92 10.35 -4.60 -6.35
C THR A 92 10.60 -3.56 -5.26
N ALA A 93 11.80 -3.53 -4.70
CA ALA A 93 12.17 -2.57 -3.67
C ALA A 93 12.20 -1.13 -4.23
N GLN A 94 12.66 -0.94 -5.46
CA GLN A 94 12.65 0.34 -6.15
C GLN A 94 11.22 0.83 -6.40
N PHE A 95 10.33 -0.04 -6.87
CA PHE A 95 8.91 0.27 -7.05
C PHE A 95 8.25 0.69 -5.73
N MET A 96 8.46 -0.09 -4.66
CA MET A 96 7.95 0.23 -3.34
C MET A 96 8.49 1.56 -2.80
N ALA A 97 9.79 1.79 -2.95
CA ALA A 97 10.42 3.04 -2.54
C ALA A 97 9.86 4.25 -3.30
N TRP A 98 9.60 4.09 -4.60
CA TRP A 98 9.01 5.14 -5.41
C TRP A 98 7.60 5.50 -4.91
N ASN A 99 6.75 4.51 -4.63
CA ASN A 99 5.41 4.71 -4.10
C ASN A 99 5.43 5.34 -2.70
N MET A 100 6.37 4.93 -1.83
CA MET A 100 6.45 5.44 -0.46
C MET A 100 7.09 6.82 -0.34
N THR A 101 7.66 7.37 -1.40
CA THR A 101 8.31 8.70 -1.38
C THR A 101 7.47 9.80 -2.01
N ARG A 102 6.36 9.47 -2.64
CA ARG A 102 5.49 10.41 -3.37
C ARG A 102 4.04 10.26 -2.96
N ASP A 103 3.28 11.32 -3.17
CA ASP A 103 1.83 11.24 -3.04
C ASP A 103 1.27 10.56 -4.31
N CYS A 104 0.52 9.48 -4.07
CA CYS A 104 -0.13 8.69 -5.12
C CYS A 104 -1.64 8.66 -4.82
N VAL A 105 -2.30 9.80 -5.06
CA VAL A 105 -3.73 9.97 -4.84
C VAL A 105 -4.42 10.12 -6.18
N ALA A 106 -5.35 9.23 -6.46
CA ALA A 106 -6.20 9.22 -7.65
C ALA A 106 -7.63 9.72 -7.33
N PRO A 107 -8.47 10.02 -8.33
CA PRO A 107 -9.88 10.31 -8.11
C PRO A 107 -10.58 9.20 -7.33
N MET A 108 -11.38 9.57 -6.34
CA MET A 108 -12.15 8.63 -5.53
C MET A 108 -13.27 8.01 -6.37
N THR A 109 -13.09 6.76 -6.74
CA THR A 109 -14.04 5.95 -7.53
C THR A 109 -14.59 4.78 -6.73
N GLY A 110 -13.83 4.29 -5.75
CA GLY A 110 -14.24 3.19 -4.87
C GLY A 110 -15.14 3.63 -3.73
N THR A 111 -15.87 2.68 -3.16
CA THR A 111 -16.80 2.86 -2.04
C THR A 111 -16.44 2.06 -0.81
N HIS A 112 -15.64 1.01 -0.94
CA HIS A 112 -15.23 0.17 0.17
C HIS A 112 -14.08 0.80 0.95
N HIS A 113 -14.27 0.92 2.27
CA HIS A 113 -13.27 1.47 3.17
C HIS A 113 -12.20 0.45 3.55
N LEU A 114 -10.95 0.91 3.63
CA LEU A 114 -9.81 0.05 3.97
C LEU A 114 -9.91 -0.51 5.40
N ALA A 115 -10.51 0.24 6.32
CA ALA A 115 -10.73 -0.20 7.69
C ALA A 115 -11.60 -1.46 7.75
N ASP A 116 -12.69 -1.50 6.97
CA ASP A 116 -13.60 -2.64 6.90
C ASP A 116 -12.89 -3.86 6.32
N PHE A 117 -12.11 -3.68 5.25
CA PHE A 117 -11.30 -4.74 4.68
C PHE A 117 -10.35 -5.38 5.70
N TYR A 118 -9.64 -4.57 6.49
CA TYR A 118 -8.76 -5.09 7.52
C TYR A 118 -9.51 -5.75 8.68
N ALA A 119 -10.68 -5.24 9.07
CA ALA A 119 -11.50 -5.85 10.10
C ALA A 119 -11.99 -7.27 9.70
N ASP A 120 -12.42 -7.41 8.45
CA ASP A 120 -12.91 -8.70 7.93
C ASP A 120 -11.79 -9.74 7.82
N HIS A 121 -10.57 -9.31 7.45
CA HIS A 121 -9.44 -10.21 7.21
C HIS A 121 -8.49 -10.36 8.40
N ALA A 122 -8.71 -9.65 9.49
CA ALA A 122 -7.81 -9.67 10.67
C ALA A 122 -7.70 -11.06 11.32
N HIS A 123 -8.70 -11.92 11.13
CA HIS A 123 -8.79 -13.27 11.70
C HIS A 123 -8.39 -14.38 10.73
N GLU A 124 -8.21 -14.08 9.48
CA GLU A 124 -7.67 -15.03 8.52
C GLU A 124 -6.17 -15.18 8.76
N SER A 125 -5.75 -16.37 9.21
CA SER A 125 -4.31 -16.69 9.30
C SER A 125 -3.67 -16.47 7.93
N PRO A 126 -2.56 -15.72 7.84
CA PRO A 126 -1.88 -15.56 6.56
C PRO A 126 -1.49 -16.95 6.04
N ARG A 127 -2.10 -17.37 4.95
CA ARG A 127 -1.59 -18.51 4.19
C ARG A 127 -0.26 -18.05 3.61
N VAL A 128 0.81 -18.46 4.26
CA VAL A 128 2.17 -18.26 3.75
C VAL A 128 2.28 -19.12 2.49
N PHE A 129 2.37 -18.46 1.33
CA PHE A 129 2.76 -19.10 0.09
C PHE A 129 4.27 -19.32 0.07
#